data_0a70eb150d51667763d1310485c7bbe2
#
_entry.id   0a70eb150d51667763d1310485c7bbe2
#
_cell.length_a   1.000
_cell.length_b   1.000
_cell.length_c   1.000
_cell.angle_alpha   90.00
_cell.angle_beta   90.00
_cell.angle_gamma   90.00
#
_symmetry.space_group_name_H-M   'P 1'
#
loop_
_entity.id
_entity.type
_entity.pdbx_description
1 polymer ?
#
loop_
_entity_poly.entity_id
_entity_poly.type
_entity_poly.pdbx_seq_one_letter_code
_entity_poly.pdbx_strand_id
1 'polypeptide(L)'
;MVSILIAVYNASEYLDACLGSIQRQTMADFEALCVDDCSTDDSMRILKRYAAEDNRFKVFSTEKNSGQAVARNIALEAAQGEIITFLDADDWYDDDSIEKIVKTLEAHPEADVALYDLQYATRQADGSVRLRGYEMKPFERLDNVEAARRSISWEGIHGWFAIRGDLYKRFPYDTTCKAYSDDITSTLQFLHSRGVVCSNARYYYRQNDESVTHKATVRRFDILRAKEQLARLLQKEDVPEDFHARAATQVWLWLIACRMYEFMHGKE
;
A
#
# COMPACT_ATOMS: atom_id res chain seq x y z
N MET A 1 5.60 -3.03 -19.23
CA MET A 1 5.88 -1.79 -18.44
C MET A 1 5.20 -1.85 -17.08
N VAL A 2 5.84 -1.31 -16.04
CA VAL A 2 5.29 -1.22 -14.65
C VAL A 2 5.02 0.24 -14.30
N SER A 3 3.85 0.54 -13.72
CA SER A 3 3.54 1.85 -13.13
C SER A 3 3.68 1.78 -11.60
N ILE A 4 4.48 2.68 -11.02
CA ILE A 4 4.72 2.79 -9.58
C ILE A 4 4.00 4.04 -9.08
N LEU A 5 2.99 3.87 -8.22
CA LEU A 5 2.20 4.97 -7.66
C LEU A 5 2.83 5.45 -6.36
N ILE A 6 3.12 6.75 -6.25
CA ILE A 6 3.78 7.35 -5.08
C ILE A 6 2.97 8.56 -4.62
N ALA A 7 2.28 8.43 -3.50
CA ALA A 7 1.61 9.55 -2.84
C ALA A 7 2.58 10.22 -1.86
N VAL A 8 2.77 11.53 -1.99
CA VAL A 8 3.76 12.28 -1.22
C VAL A 8 3.07 13.39 -0.43
N TYR A 9 3.33 13.45 0.88
CA TYR A 9 2.92 14.56 1.73
C TYR A 9 3.93 14.74 2.86
N ASN A 10 4.66 15.87 2.85
CA ASN A 10 5.67 16.22 3.86
C ASN A 10 6.66 15.07 4.14
N ALA A 11 7.27 14.54 3.09
CA ALA A 11 8.16 13.39 3.14
C ALA A 11 9.62 13.71 2.75
N SER A 12 10.02 14.98 2.76
CA SER A 12 11.32 15.43 2.24
C SER A 12 12.52 14.70 2.86
N GLU A 13 12.42 14.26 4.11
CA GLU A 13 13.47 13.50 4.81
C GLU A 13 13.72 12.12 4.17
N TYR A 14 12.68 11.51 3.59
CA TYR A 14 12.70 10.10 3.14
C TYR A 14 12.75 9.96 1.62
N LEU A 15 12.32 10.98 0.88
CA LEU A 15 12.13 10.92 -0.56
C LEU A 15 13.38 10.54 -1.34
N ASP A 16 14.59 10.96 -0.93
CA ASP A 16 15.81 10.58 -1.63
C ASP A 16 16.09 9.06 -1.52
N ALA A 17 15.75 8.43 -0.41
CA ALA A 17 15.87 6.98 -0.28
C ALA A 17 14.80 6.26 -1.13
N CYS A 18 13.56 6.74 -1.09
CA CYS A 18 12.42 6.21 -1.83
C CYS A 18 12.67 6.29 -3.36
N LEU A 19 12.81 7.48 -3.90
CA LEU A 19 12.95 7.71 -5.34
C LEU A 19 14.27 7.17 -5.88
N GLY A 20 15.35 7.26 -5.10
CA GLY A 20 16.64 6.66 -5.45
C GLY A 20 16.56 5.13 -5.59
N SER A 21 15.76 4.44 -4.78
CA SER A 21 15.54 3.00 -4.91
C SER A 21 14.80 2.62 -6.21
N ILE A 22 13.89 3.48 -6.68
CA ILE A 22 13.21 3.32 -7.96
C ILE A 22 14.16 3.60 -9.12
N GLN A 23 14.93 4.69 -9.04
CA GLN A 23 15.86 5.09 -10.11
C GLN A 23 16.91 4.01 -10.40
N ARG A 24 17.37 3.30 -9.35
CA ARG A 24 18.37 2.23 -9.44
C ARG A 24 17.81 0.87 -9.86
N GLN A 25 16.51 0.73 -10.11
CA GLN A 25 15.95 -0.56 -10.51
C GLN A 25 16.66 -1.16 -11.73
N THR A 26 16.97 -2.46 -11.66
CA THR A 26 17.62 -3.21 -12.76
C THR A 26 16.75 -3.27 -14.01
N MET A 27 15.43 -3.30 -13.85
CA MET A 27 14.48 -3.21 -14.96
C MET A 27 14.21 -1.76 -15.30
N ALA A 28 14.46 -1.36 -16.54
CA ALA A 28 14.28 0.02 -16.99
C ALA A 28 12.86 0.35 -17.46
N ASP A 29 12.03 -0.65 -17.78
CA ASP A 29 10.68 -0.48 -18.33
C ASP A 29 9.63 -0.22 -17.24
N PHE A 30 9.71 0.96 -16.63
CA PHE A 30 8.75 1.44 -15.64
C PHE A 30 8.49 2.95 -15.77
N GLU A 31 7.42 3.40 -15.17
CA GLU A 31 7.15 4.81 -14.86
C GLU A 31 6.87 4.98 -13.36
N ALA A 32 7.34 6.09 -12.79
CA ALA A 32 7.10 6.49 -11.40
C ALA A 32 6.16 7.70 -11.38
N LEU A 33 4.94 7.52 -10.89
CA LEU A 33 3.88 8.52 -10.89
C LEU A 33 3.77 9.12 -9.49
N CYS A 34 4.46 10.23 -9.28
CA CYS A 34 4.56 10.92 -8.00
C CYS A 34 3.49 12.00 -7.88
N VAL A 35 2.64 11.92 -6.87
CA VAL A 35 1.61 12.93 -6.62
C VAL A 35 1.87 13.61 -5.29
N ASP A 36 2.24 14.88 -5.33
CA ASP A 36 2.39 15.72 -4.15
C ASP A 36 1.02 16.19 -3.65
N ASP A 37 0.64 15.74 -2.46
CA ASP A 37 -0.64 16.07 -1.84
C ASP A 37 -0.56 17.38 -1.04
N CYS A 38 -0.10 18.45 -1.69
CA CYS A 38 0.03 19.79 -1.15
C CYS A 38 1.02 19.87 0.03
N SER A 39 2.25 19.34 -0.17
CA SER A 39 3.32 19.41 0.83
C SER A 39 3.74 20.86 1.13
N THR A 40 4.15 21.10 2.37
CA THR A 40 4.65 22.38 2.88
C THR A 40 6.14 22.39 3.15
N ASP A 41 6.80 21.23 2.97
CA ASP A 41 8.25 21.04 3.09
C ASP A 41 8.93 21.01 1.71
N ASP A 42 10.17 20.54 1.65
CA ASP A 42 10.95 20.45 0.41
C ASP A 42 10.53 19.31 -0.54
N SER A 43 9.47 18.56 -0.25
CA SER A 43 9.07 17.37 -1.03
C SER A 43 8.89 17.69 -2.52
N MET A 44 8.14 18.72 -2.87
CA MET A 44 7.93 19.12 -4.27
C MET A 44 9.26 19.49 -4.98
N ARG A 45 10.20 20.11 -4.29
CA ARG A 45 11.50 20.45 -4.86
C ARG A 45 12.31 19.18 -5.19
N ILE A 46 12.27 18.19 -4.31
CA ILE A 46 12.93 16.88 -4.54
C ILE A 46 12.30 16.16 -5.71
N LEU A 47 10.96 16.06 -5.76
CA LEU A 47 10.24 15.43 -6.87
C LEU A 47 10.61 16.04 -8.23
N LYS A 48 10.61 17.37 -8.33
CA LYS A 48 11.00 18.08 -9.57
C LYS A 48 12.45 17.80 -9.98
N ARG A 49 13.37 17.64 -9.03
CA ARG A 49 14.75 17.27 -9.33
C ARG A 49 14.81 15.88 -9.98
N TYR A 50 14.17 14.84 -9.39
CA TYR A 50 14.15 13.51 -9.97
C TYR A 50 13.50 13.49 -11.36
N ALA A 51 12.39 14.21 -11.56
CA ALA A 51 11.75 14.31 -12.86
C ALA A 51 12.60 15.05 -13.93
N ALA A 52 13.47 15.96 -13.53
CA ALA A 52 14.41 16.64 -14.44
C ALA A 52 15.61 15.74 -14.81
N GLU A 53 16.02 14.84 -13.91
CA GLU A 53 17.16 13.94 -14.10
C GLU A 53 16.78 12.64 -14.83
N ASP A 54 15.51 12.18 -14.66
CA ASP A 54 15.03 10.90 -15.21
C ASP A 54 13.58 11.04 -15.69
N ASN A 55 13.35 10.89 -16.98
CA ASN A 55 12.04 11.07 -17.63
C ASN A 55 11.00 9.99 -17.27
N ARG A 56 11.42 8.92 -16.60
CA ARG A 56 10.51 7.90 -16.05
C ARG A 56 9.70 8.43 -14.86
N PHE A 57 10.17 9.50 -14.20
CA PHE A 57 9.46 10.15 -13.10
C PHE A 57 8.52 11.24 -13.65
N LYS A 58 7.24 11.11 -13.32
CA LYS A 58 6.20 12.08 -13.66
C LYS A 58 5.62 12.66 -12.37
N VAL A 59 5.51 13.98 -12.28
CA VAL A 59 5.09 14.69 -11.07
C VAL A 59 3.76 15.37 -11.29
N PHE A 60 2.83 15.12 -10.39
CA PHE A 60 1.51 15.72 -10.29
C PHE A 60 1.36 16.38 -8.92
N SER A 61 0.30 17.18 -8.74
CA SER A 61 -0.04 17.78 -7.44
C SER A 61 -1.54 17.90 -7.27
N THR A 62 -2.00 17.85 -6.02
CA THR A 62 -3.37 18.20 -5.64
C THR A 62 -3.46 19.70 -5.32
N GLU A 63 -4.67 20.26 -5.38
CA GLU A 63 -4.91 21.66 -5.02
C GLU A 63 -4.92 21.88 -3.48
N LYS A 64 -5.16 20.83 -2.73
CA LYS A 64 -5.20 20.82 -1.25
C LYS A 64 -4.86 19.43 -0.74
N ASN A 65 -4.47 19.31 0.54
CA ASN A 65 -4.27 17.99 1.16
C ASN A 65 -5.58 17.18 1.14
N SER A 66 -5.64 16.21 0.24
CA SER A 66 -6.81 15.37 -0.05
C SER A 66 -6.69 13.95 0.51
N GLY A 67 -5.50 13.56 0.94
CA GLY A 67 -5.17 12.24 1.50
C GLY A 67 -4.61 11.26 0.46
N GLN A 68 -3.92 10.25 0.99
CA GLN A 68 -3.16 9.26 0.21
C GLN A 68 -4.00 8.56 -0.88
N ALA A 69 -5.26 8.20 -0.56
CA ALA A 69 -6.16 7.54 -1.51
C ALA A 69 -6.43 8.38 -2.76
N VAL A 70 -6.69 9.68 -2.57
CA VAL A 70 -6.92 10.62 -3.69
C VAL A 70 -5.64 10.78 -4.51
N ALA A 71 -4.49 10.98 -3.86
CA ALA A 71 -3.21 11.10 -4.55
C ALA A 71 -2.87 9.84 -5.34
N ARG A 72 -3.06 8.64 -4.77
CA ARG A 72 -2.86 7.37 -5.50
C ARG A 72 -3.83 7.20 -6.66
N ASN A 73 -5.08 7.64 -6.56
CA ASN A 73 -6.04 7.58 -7.67
C ASN A 73 -5.65 8.50 -8.81
N ILE A 74 -5.13 9.71 -8.54
CA ILE A 74 -4.58 10.61 -9.57
C ILE A 74 -3.42 9.92 -10.31
N ALA A 75 -2.49 9.29 -9.57
CA ALA A 75 -1.43 8.50 -10.18
C ALA A 75 -1.97 7.33 -11.01
N LEU A 76 -3.00 6.62 -10.50
CA LEU A 76 -3.64 5.49 -11.16
C LEU A 76 -4.31 5.89 -12.49
N GLU A 77 -4.96 7.04 -12.55
CA GLU A 77 -5.54 7.58 -13.78
C GLU A 77 -4.48 7.83 -14.86
N ALA A 78 -3.28 8.26 -14.46
CA ALA A 78 -2.16 8.51 -15.38
C ALA A 78 -1.38 7.23 -15.74
N ALA A 79 -1.60 6.12 -15.03
CA ALA A 79 -0.84 4.88 -15.17
C ALA A 79 -1.08 4.19 -16.52
N GLN A 80 0.01 3.83 -17.20
CA GLN A 80 0.02 3.16 -18.51
C GLN A 80 0.55 1.73 -18.44
N GLY A 81 1.10 1.31 -17.29
CA GLY A 81 1.68 -0.01 -17.08
C GLY A 81 0.66 -1.14 -17.06
N GLU A 82 1.06 -2.29 -17.59
CA GLU A 82 0.30 -3.55 -17.51
C GLU A 82 0.31 -4.13 -16.09
N ILE A 83 1.32 -3.74 -15.30
CA ILE A 83 1.46 -4.07 -13.89
C ILE A 83 1.51 -2.74 -13.14
N ILE A 84 0.75 -2.66 -12.06
CA ILE A 84 0.70 -1.49 -11.18
C ILE A 84 1.12 -1.90 -9.78
N THR A 85 1.94 -1.09 -9.16
CA THR A 85 2.33 -1.21 -7.75
C THR A 85 2.36 0.17 -7.11
N PHE A 86 2.56 0.23 -5.80
CA PHE A 86 2.76 1.48 -5.09
C PHE A 86 4.00 1.42 -4.20
N LEU A 87 4.57 2.57 -3.92
CA LEU A 87 5.61 2.74 -2.92
C LEU A 87 5.25 3.93 -2.03
N ASP A 88 5.27 3.74 -0.73
CA ASP A 88 5.10 4.84 0.22
C ASP A 88 6.33 5.74 0.24
N ALA A 89 6.12 7.04 0.41
CA ALA A 89 7.17 8.04 0.25
C ALA A 89 8.30 7.95 1.30
N ASP A 90 8.08 7.19 2.37
CA ASP A 90 9.04 6.92 3.45
C ASP A 90 9.69 5.53 3.36
N ASP A 91 9.29 4.69 2.37
CA ASP A 91 9.74 3.32 2.16
C ASP A 91 10.70 3.21 0.96
N TRP A 92 11.23 2.00 0.70
CA TRP A 92 12.09 1.76 -0.46
C TRP A 92 12.06 0.29 -0.93
N TYR A 93 12.53 0.06 -2.15
CA TYR A 93 12.70 -1.26 -2.76
C TYR A 93 14.17 -1.71 -2.76
N ASP A 94 14.41 -3.05 -2.89
CA ASP A 94 15.69 -3.54 -3.41
C ASP A 94 15.83 -3.16 -4.90
N ASP A 95 17.07 -3.08 -5.37
CA ASP A 95 17.38 -2.62 -6.73
C ASP A 95 16.83 -3.54 -7.84
N ASP A 96 16.46 -4.79 -7.54
CA ASP A 96 15.89 -5.78 -8.46
C ASP A 96 14.42 -6.13 -8.21
N SER A 97 13.73 -5.37 -7.35
CA SER A 97 12.37 -5.71 -6.92
C SER A 97 11.35 -5.67 -8.05
N ILE A 98 11.43 -4.68 -8.94
CA ILE A 98 10.49 -4.56 -10.07
C ILE A 98 10.70 -5.70 -11.07
N GLU A 99 11.94 -6.07 -11.35
CA GLU A 99 12.26 -7.22 -12.22
C GLU A 99 11.72 -8.54 -11.64
N LYS A 100 11.88 -8.76 -10.32
CA LYS A 100 11.36 -9.94 -9.63
C LYS A 100 9.83 -10.02 -9.65
N ILE A 101 9.14 -8.91 -9.46
CA ILE A 101 7.68 -8.84 -9.56
C ILE A 101 7.21 -9.23 -10.96
N VAL A 102 7.81 -8.66 -11.99
CA VAL A 102 7.45 -8.97 -13.39
C VAL A 102 7.68 -10.44 -13.70
N LYS A 103 8.86 -10.98 -13.38
CA LYS A 103 9.18 -12.41 -13.57
C LYS A 103 8.22 -13.33 -12.81
N THR A 104 7.81 -12.95 -11.59
CA THR A 104 6.84 -13.72 -10.81
C THR A 104 5.49 -13.77 -11.51
N LEU A 105 4.95 -12.64 -11.98
CA LEU A 105 3.66 -12.60 -12.68
C LEU A 105 3.72 -13.24 -14.07
N GLU A 106 4.88 -13.23 -14.73
CA GLU A 106 5.09 -13.96 -16.00
C GLU A 106 5.11 -15.48 -15.79
N ALA A 107 5.74 -15.94 -14.70
CA ALA A 107 5.79 -17.36 -14.34
C ALA A 107 4.41 -17.89 -13.86
N HIS A 108 3.51 -17.00 -13.41
CA HIS A 108 2.19 -17.32 -12.89
C HIS A 108 1.08 -16.61 -13.67
N PRO A 109 0.83 -16.97 -14.94
CA PRO A 109 -0.21 -16.33 -15.76
C PRO A 109 -1.63 -16.50 -15.19
N GLU A 110 -1.84 -17.50 -14.30
CA GLU A 110 -3.06 -17.76 -13.57
C GLU A 110 -3.26 -16.86 -12.34
N ALA A 111 -2.28 -16.01 -11.99
CA ALA A 111 -2.37 -15.04 -10.90
C ALA A 111 -2.38 -13.60 -11.42
N ASP A 112 -3.07 -12.74 -10.71
CA ASP A 112 -3.12 -11.30 -10.99
C ASP A 112 -2.30 -10.48 -10.00
N VAL A 113 -1.99 -11.04 -8.84
CA VAL A 113 -1.35 -10.35 -7.72
C VAL A 113 -0.06 -11.07 -7.32
N ALA A 114 1.03 -10.32 -7.14
CA ALA A 114 2.28 -10.79 -6.57
C ALA A 114 2.62 -9.98 -5.31
N LEU A 115 2.68 -10.64 -4.16
CA LEU A 115 3.06 -10.02 -2.88
C LEU A 115 4.57 -9.83 -2.82
N TYR A 116 5.00 -8.72 -2.20
CA TYR A 116 6.40 -8.49 -1.88
C TYR A 116 6.88 -9.34 -0.70
N ASP A 117 8.18 -9.61 -0.62
CA ASP A 117 8.87 -10.00 0.62
C ASP A 117 9.00 -8.74 1.50
N LEU A 118 8.06 -8.56 2.43
CA LEU A 118 7.97 -7.37 3.28
C LEU A 118 8.98 -7.42 4.42
N GLN A 119 9.82 -6.40 4.51
CA GLN A 119 10.84 -6.24 5.54
C GLN A 119 10.57 -4.99 6.38
N TYR A 120 10.32 -5.13 7.66
CA TYR A 120 10.28 -4.03 8.61
C TYR A 120 11.69 -3.49 8.84
N ALA A 121 11.88 -2.20 8.62
CA ALA A 121 13.16 -1.51 8.77
C ALA A 121 13.08 -0.52 9.93
N THR A 122 13.77 -0.83 11.04
CA THR A 122 13.79 0.00 12.25
C THR A 122 15.16 0.64 12.42
N ARG A 123 15.21 1.98 12.48
CA ARG A 123 16.45 2.71 12.77
C ARG A 123 16.82 2.52 14.23
N GLN A 124 18.08 2.14 14.48
CA GLN A 124 18.65 1.96 15.80
C GLN A 124 19.28 3.26 16.31
N ALA A 125 19.52 3.35 17.63
CA ALA A 125 20.14 4.51 18.25
C ALA A 125 21.57 4.80 17.73
N ASP A 126 22.29 3.79 17.25
CA ASP A 126 23.63 3.91 16.64
C ASP A 126 23.59 4.31 15.15
N GLY A 127 22.40 4.56 14.59
CA GLY A 127 22.16 4.92 13.19
C GLY A 127 22.07 3.74 12.23
N SER A 128 22.33 2.50 12.68
CA SER A 128 22.14 1.31 11.88
C SER A 128 20.65 1.01 11.62
N VAL A 129 20.35 0.18 10.61
CA VAL A 129 19.00 -0.26 10.30
C VAL A 129 18.88 -1.74 10.62
N ARG A 130 17.96 -2.08 11.53
CA ARG A 130 17.60 -3.47 11.83
C ARG A 130 16.44 -3.88 10.91
N LEU A 131 16.62 -4.99 10.20
CA LEU A 131 15.59 -5.59 9.36
C LEU A 131 14.93 -6.77 10.08
N ARG A 132 13.61 -6.90 9.92
CA ARG A 132 12.82 -8.05 10.36
C ARG A 132 11.76 -8.35 9.29
N GLY A 133 11.81 -9.57 8.73
CA GLY A 133 10.78 -10.02 7.78
C GLY A 133 9.38 -10.07 8.39
N TYR A 134 8.38 -9.81 7.58
CA TYR A 134 6.98 -10.05 7.94
C TYR A 134 6.74 -11.56 8.03
N GLU A 135 6.17 -12.01 9.14
CA GLU A 135 5.87 -13.44 9.35
C GLU A 135 4.59 -13.81 8.58
N MET A 136 4.75 -14.13 7.30
CA MET A 136 3.67 -14.65 6.48
C MET A 136 3.65 -16.18 6.53
N LYS A 137 2.44 -16.78 6.62
CA LYS A 137 2.32 -18.23 6.43
C LYS A 137 2.67 -18.54 4.98
N PRO A 138 3.70 -19.36 4.71
CA PRO A 138 4.10 -19.70 3.34
C PRO A 138 2.93 -20.30 2.56
N PHE A 139 2.76 -19.88 1.33
CA PHE A 139 1.88 -20.48 0.35
C PHE A 139 2.50 -20.36 -1.04
N GLU A 140 2.23 -21.31 -1.90
CA GLU A 140 2.64 -21.23 -3.30
C GLU A 140 1.71 -20.30 -4.07
N ARG A 141 0.39 -20.53 -3.93
CA ARG A 141 -0.67 -19.70 -4.51
C ARG A 141 -1.90 -19.73 -3.61
N LEU A 142 -2.56 -18.60 -3.46
CA LEU A 142 -3.93 -18.51 -2.91
C LEU A 142 -4.91 -18.26 -4.05
N ASP A 143 -6.08 -18.88 -4.00
CA ASP A 143 -7.20 -18.43 -4.81
C ASP A 143 -7.72 -17.08 -4.28
N ASN A 144 -8.57 -16.44 -5.06
CA ASN A 144 -9.12 -15.13 -4.77
C ASN A 144 -9.93 -15.08 -3.47
N VAL A 145 -10.76 -16.11 -3.24
CA VAL A 145 -11.64 -16.20 -2.07
C VAL A 145 -10.80 -16.31 -0.79
N GLU A 146 -9.79 -17.20 -0.78
CA GLU A 146 -8.95 -17.40 0.38
C GLU A 146 -8.04 -16.17 0.63
N ALA A 147 -7.50 -15.54 -0.42
CA ALA A 147 -6.71 -14.32 -0.31
C ALA A 147 -7.54 -13.16 0.30
N ALA A 148 -8.74 -12.94 -0.22
CA ALA A 148 -9.65 -11.93 0.30
C ALA A 148 -10.10 -12.25 1.73
N ARG A 149 -10.38 -13.52 2.05
CA ARG A 149 -10.74 -13.95 3.41
C ARG A 149 -9.64 -13.60 4.42
N ARG A 150 -8.38 -13.89 4.09
CA ARG A 150 -7.24 -13.58 4.94
C ARG A 150 -7.01 -12.08 5.10
N SER A 151 -7.23 -11.29 4.05
CA SER A 151 -7.02 -9.85 4.09
C SER A 151 -8.02 -9.09 4.98
N ILE A 152 -9.23 -9.62 5.20
CA ILE A 152 -10.21 -9.00 6.12
C ILE A 152 -9.62 -8.83 7.53
N SER A 153 -8.83 -9.81 7.99
CA SER A 153 -8.20 -9.81 9.31
C SER A 153 -6.66 -9.75 9.25
N TRP A 154 -6.06 -9.68 8.06
CA TRP A 154 -4.62 -9.72 7.82
C TRP A 154 -3.94 -10.98 8.40
N GLU A 155 -4.61 -12.12 8.28
CA GLU A 155 -4.11 -13.41 8.76
C GLU A 155 -3.12 -14.04 7.78
N GLY A 156 -1.82 -13.77 7.97
CA GLY A 156 -0.76 -14.38 7.17
C GLY A 156 -0.75 -13.93 5.71
N ILE A 157 -1.24 -12.72 5.45
CA ILE A 157 -1.14 -11.97 4.20
C ILE A 157 -0.96 -10.50 4.54
N HIS A 158 -0.42 -9.71 3.65
CA HIS A 158 -0.25 -8.26 3.81
C HIS A 158 -0.70 -7.49 2.57
N GLY A 159 -0.79 -6.16 2.68
CA GLY A 159 -1.29 -5.26 1.63
C GLY A 159 -0.21 -4.68 0.71
N TRP A 160 1.05 -5.16 0.72
CA TRP A 160 2.12 -4.70 -0.18
C TRP A 160 2.28 -5.67 -1.35
N PHE A 161 1.85 -5.24 -2.53
CA PHE A 161 1.81 -6.09 -3.71
C PHE A 161 1.89 -5.29 -5.02
N ALA A 162 2.13 -6.00 -6.10
CA ALA A 162 1.89 -5.54 -7.46
C ALA A 162 0.75 -6.35 -8.08
N ILE A 163 0.01 -5.72 -8.98
CA ILE A 163 -1.22 -6.28 -9.55
C ILE A 163 -1.34 -5.92 -11.02
N ARG A 164 -2.02 -6.74 -11.82
CA ARG A 164 -2.32 -6.42 -13.21
C ARG A 164 -3.19 -5.17 -13.30
N GLY A 165 -2.80 -4.25 -14.19
CA GLY A 165 -3.33 -2.89 -14.25
C GLY A 165 -4.83 -2.79 -14.45
N ASP A 166 -5.41 -3.67 -15.26
CA ASP A 166 -6.86 -3.70 -15.51
C ASP A 166 -7.66 -3.94 -14.24
N LEU A 167 -7.17 -4.84 -13.38
CA LEU A 167 -7.81 -5.13 -12.10
C LEU A 167 -7.67 -3.94 -11.13
N TYR A 168 -6.50 -3.29 -11.09
CA TYR A 168 -6.30 -2.13 -10.23
C TYR A 168 -7.24 -0.98 -10.61
N LYS A 169 -7.39 -0.70 -11.92
CA LYS A 169 -8.27 0.35 -12.43
C LYS A 169 -9.75 0.09 -12.16
N ARG A 170 -10.15 -1.17 -12.08
CA ARG A 170 -11.54 -1.55 -11.71
C ARG A 170 -11.85 -1.31 -10.25
N PHE A 171 -10.85 -1.42 -9.37
CA PHE A 171 -10.98 -1.25 -7.92
C PHE A 171 -9.97 -0.21 -7.43
N PRO A 172 -10.20 1.10 -7.74
CA PRO A 172 -9.35 2.18 -7.26
C PRO A 172 -9.46 2.34 -5.73
N TYR A 173 -8.60 3.15 -5.15
CA TYR A 173 -8.65 3.43 -3.72
C TYR A 173 -9.97 4.07 -3.31
N ASP A 174 -10.57 3.55 -2.24
CA ASP A 174 -11.76 4.13 -1.63
C ASP A 174 -11.40 5.47 -0.96
N THR A 175 -12.05 6.56 -1.37
CA THR A 175 -11.77 7.91 -0.86
C THR A 175 -12.70 8.33 0.27
N THR A 176 -13.57 7.44 0.76
CA THR A 176 -14.50 7.73 1.88
C THR A 176 -13.77 7.83 3.22
N CYS A 177 -12.59 7.21 3.33
CA CYS A 177 -11.70 7.27 4.48
C CYS A 177 -10.39 7.97 4.09
N LYS A 178 -9.88 8.84 4.97
CA LYS A 178 -8.57 9.49 4.76
C LYS A 178 -7.39 8.58 5.09
N ALA A 179 -7.60 7.58 5.95
CA ALA A 179 -6.64 6.57 6.32
C ALA A 179 -7.29 5.19 6.23
N TYR A 180 -6.48 4.12 6.07
CA TYR A 180 -6.93 2.72 5.98
C TYR A 180 -7.82 2.38 4.77
N SER A 181 -7.83 3.20 3.73
CA SER A 181 -8.54 2.91 2.47
C SER A 181 -7.92 1.74 1.71
N ASP A 182 -6.65 1.48 1.93
CA ASP A 182 -5.88 0.34 1.43
C ASP A 182 -6.46 -1.00 1.89
N ASP A 183 -6.94 -1.11 3.13
CA ASP A 183 -7.62 -2.30 3.65
C ASP A 183 -8.84 -2.68 2.79
N ILE A 184 -9.66 -1.69 2.41
CA ILE A 184 -10.85 -1.89 1.58
C ILE A 184 -10.43 -2.32 0.18
N THR A 185 -9.56 -1.53 -0.42
CA THR A 185 -9.14 -1.69 -1.83
C THR A 185 -8.44 -3.02 -2.04
N SER A 186 -7.48 -3.38 -1.18
CA SER A 186 -6.73 -4.64 -1.29
C SER A 186 -7.65 -5.86 -1.17
N THR A 187 -8.62 -5.86 -0.23
CA THR A 187 -9.57 -6.97 -0.08
C THR A 187 -10.41 -7.16 -1.33
N LEU A 188 -10.93 -6.08 -1.94
CA LEU A 188 -11.71 -6.17 -3.17
C LEU A 188 -10.85 -6.60 -4.37
N GLN A 189 -9.63 -6.09 -4.47
CA GLN A 189 -8.70 -6.48 -5.53
C GLN A 189 -8.34 -7.96 -5.43
N PHE A 190 -8.08 -8.49 -4.22
CA PHE A 190 -7.85 -9.92 -4.01
C PHE A 190 -9.09 -10.74 -4.39
N LEU A 191 -10.27 -10.33 -3.95
CA LEU A 191 -11.53 -11.03 -4.23
C LEU A 191 -11.80 -11.18 -5.74
N HIS A 192 -11.46 -10.17 -6.51
CA HIS A 192 -11.70 -10.15 -7.96
C HIS A 192 -10.48 -10.57 -8.81
N SER A 193 -9.38 -10.98 -8.17
CA SER A 193 -8.21 -11.51 -8.85
C SER A 193 -8.41 -12.96 -9.26
N ARG A 194 -7.60 -13.45 -10.18
CA ARG A 194 -7.52 -14.89 -10.51
C ARG A 194 -6.73 -15.68 -9.47
N GLY A 195 -5.93 -15.00 -8.67
CA GLY A 195 -5.13 -15.56 -7.59
C GLY A 195 -4.00 -14.65 -7.16
N VAL A 196 -3.42 -15.01 -6.02
CA VAL A 196 -2.33 -14.28 -5.35
C VAL A 196 -1.15 -15.22 -5.17
N VAL A 197 0.05 -14.78 -5.55
CA VAL A 197 1.32 -15.50 -5.37
C VAL A 197 2.30 -14.67 -4.56
N CYS A 198 3.30 -15.32 -3.95
CA CYS A 198 4.41 -14.63 -3.30
C CYS A 198 5.55 -14.41 -4.29
N SER A 199 6.20 -13.25 -4.21
CA SER A 199 7.47 -13.00 -4.88
C SER A 199 8.60 -12.91 -3.86
N ASN A 200 9.83 -12.96 -4.35
CA ASN A 200 11.04 -12.68 -3.56
C ASN A 200 11.53 -11.23 -3.78
N ALA A 201 10.69 -10.37 -4.34
CA ALA A 201 10.92 -8.94 -4.48
C ALA A 201 10.77 -8.27 -3.12
N ARG A 202 11.76 -7.52 -2.67
CA ARG A 202 11.74 -6.92 -1.34
C ARG A 202 11.14 -5.55 -1.33
N TYR A 203 10.26 -5.33 -0.36
CA TYR A 203 9.72 -4.03 0.03
C TYR A 203 10.17 -3.74 1.46
N TYR A 204 10.85 -2.62 1.67
CA TYR A 204 11.30 -2.19 2.99
C TYR A 204 10.35 -1.16 3.56
N TYR A 205 9.59 -1.57 4.56
CA TYR A 205 8.67 -0.73 5.30
C TYR A 205 9.37 -0.08 6.50
N ARG A 206 9.54 1.23 6.44
CA ARG A 206 10.19 2.00 7.51
C ARG A 206 9.30 2.08 8.73
N GLN A 207 9.83 1.63 9.88
CA GLN A 207 9.20 1.84 11.17
C GLN A 207 9.54 3.25 11.65
N ASN A 208 8.56 4.14 11.56
CA ASN A 208 8.67 5.55 11.88
C ASN A 208 7.64 5.92 12.95
N ASP A 209 8.07 6.51 14.05
CA ASP A 209 7.17 6.97 15.13
C ASP A 209 6.23 8.09 14.66
N GLU A 210 6.60 8.78 13.58
CA GLU A 210 5.80 9.81 12.91
C GLU A 210 4.67 9.25 12.01
N SER A 211 4.64 7.94 11.79
CA SER A 211 3.66 7.32 10.89
C SER A 211 2.22 7.50 11.40
N VAL A 212 1.26 7.58 10.47
CA VAL A 212 -0.18 7.75 10.78
C VAL A 212 -0.69 6.63 11.69
N THR A 213 -0.12 5.44 11.58
CA THR A 213 -0.51 4.27 12.39
C THR A 213 0.00 4.35 13.83
N HIS A 214 1.08 5.10 14.09
CA HIS A 214 1.68 5.25 15.42
C HIS A 214 1.23 6.52 16.14
N LYS A 215 0.88 7.59 15.40
CA LYS A 215 0.39 8.83 16.02
C LYS A 215 -0.96 8.66 16.69
N ALA A 216 -1.06 9.12 17.93
CA ALA A 216 -2.30 9.22 18.69
C ALA A 216 -3.18 10.36 18.16
N THR A 217 -3.78 10.20 16.99
CA THR A 217 -4.64 11.22 16.36
C THR A 217 -6.04 10.70 16.13
N VAL A 218 -7.01 11.61 15.98
CA VAL A 218 -8.41 11.29 15.62
C VAL A 218 -8.49 10.45 14.33
N ARG A 219 -7.51 10.57 13.42
CA ARG A 219 -7.40 9.76 12.19
C ARG A 219 -7.27 8.26 12.45
N ARG A 220 -6.81 7.86 13.64
CA ARG A 220 -6.76 6.43 14.02
C ARG A 220 -8.16 5.79 14.05
N PHE A 221 -9.20 6.59 14.27
CA PHE A 221 -10.59 6.10 14.26
C PHE A 221 -11.16 5.91 12.86
N ASP A 222 -10.47 6.38 11.81
CA ASP A 222 -10.87 6.11 10.42
C ASP A 222 -10.85 4.60 10.11
N ILE A 223 -10.09 3.81 10.87
CA ILE A 223 -10.11 2.34 10.76
C ILE A 223 -11.53 1.77 10.95
N LEU A 224 -12.33 2.33 11.86
CA LEU A 224 -13.72 1.90 12.08
C LEU A 224 -14.57 2.14 10.84
N ARG A 225 -14.42 3.31 10.21
CA ARG A 225 -15.10 3.62 8.95
C ARG A 225 -14.66 2.70 7.82
N ALA A 226 -13.36 2.44 7.72
CA ALA A 226 -12.82 1.55 6.71
C ALA A 226 -13.38 0.12 6.86
N LYS A 227 -13.39 -0.43 8.09
CA LYS A 227 -13.95 -1.76 8.36
C LYS A 227 -15.46 -1.82 8.14
N GLU A 228 -16.21 -0.78 8.53
CA GLU A 228 -17.65 -0.69 8.25
C GLU A 228 -17.93 -0.60 6.76
N GLN A 229 -17.17 0.22 6.02
CA GLN A 229 -17.31 0.35 4.56
C GLN A 229 -16.99 -0.98 3.86
N LEU A 230 -15.90 -1.65 4.25
CA LEU A 230 -15.58 -2.98 3.74
C LEU A 230 -16.74 -3.97 3.97
N ALA A 231 -17.29 -4.00 5.20
CA ALA A 231 -18.42 -4.88 5.51
C ALA A 231 -19.65 -4.59 4.61
N ARG A 232 -19.95 -3.30 4.34
CA ARG A 232 -21.03 -2.88 3.44
C ARG A 232 -20.78 -3.27 1.99
N LEU A 233 -19.54 -3.16 1.53
CA LEU A 233 -19.18 -3.54 0.16
C LEU A 233 -19.27 -5.06 -0.03
N LEU A 234 -18.77 -5.84 0.91
CA LEU A 234 -18.87 -7.30 0.88
C LEU A 234 -20.32 -7.83 0.87
N GLN A 235 -21.30 -7.06 1.41
CA GLN A 235 -22.73 -7.41 1.30
C GLN A 235 -23.27 -7.35 -0.14
N LYS A 236 -22.56 -6.68 -1.04
CA LYS A 236 -22.94 -6.55 -2.46
C LYS A 236 -22.23 -7.56 -3.34
N GLU A 237 -21.27 -8.28 -2.79
CA GLU A 237 -20.46 -9.28 -3.47
C GLU A 237 -21.05 -10.68 -3.22
N ASP A 238 -20.89 -11.57 -4.19
CA ASP A 238 -21.20 -12.99 -4.04
C ASP A 238 -20.04 -13.69 -3.33
N VAL A 239 -20.05 -13.64 -2.00
CA VAL A 239 -18.99 -14.17 -1.14
C VAL A 239 -19.56 -15.23 -0.16
N PRO A 240 -18.72 -16.17 0.31
CA PRO A 240 -19.10 -17.11 1.36
C PRO A 240 -19.61 -16.40 2.63
N GLU A 241 -20.56 -17.02 3.33
CA GLU A 241 -21.23 -16.45 4.51
C GLU A 241 -20.25 -16.02 5.61
N ASP A 242 -19.13 -16.73 5.77
CA ASP A 242 -18.12 -16.41 6.77
C ASP A 242 -17.43 -15.04 6.54
N PHE A 243 -17.47 -14.49 5.32
CA PHE A 243 -16.94 -13.15 5.04
C PHE A 243 -17.67 -12.06 5.83
N HIS A 244 -19.01 -12.15 5.87
CA HIS A 244 -19.82 -11.18 6.60
C HIS A 244 -19.56 -11.25 8.10
N ALA A 245 -19.45 -12.47 8.65
CA ALA A 245 -19.14 -12.68 10.05
C ALA A 245 -17.73 -12.17 10.41
N ARG A 246 -16.72 -12.42 9.55
CA ARG A 246 -15.35 -11.90 9.73
C ARG A 246 -15.31 -10.38 9.67
N ALA A 247 -15.93 -9.76 8.67
CA ALA A 247 -15.98 -8.32 8.54
C ALA A 247 -16.65 -7.66 9.75
N ALA A 248 -17.80 -8.19 10.20
CA ALA A 248 -18.48 -7.72 11.40
C ALA A 248 -17.59 -7.88 12.66
N THR A 249 -16.89 -9.01 12.81
CA THR A 249 -15.96 -9.25 13.91
C THR A 249 -14.85 -8.19 13.93
N GLN A 250 -14.29 -7.83 12.76
CA GLN A 250 -13.25 -6.79 12.68
C GLN A 250 -13.79 -5.43 13.12
N VAL A 251 -15.01 -5.05 12.76
CA VAL A 251 -15.64 -3.80 13.24
C VAL A 251 -15.71 -3.80 14.76
N TRP A 252 -16.15 -4.90 15.39
CA TRP A 252 -16.23 -5.00 16.84
C TRP A 252 -14.86 -4.97 17.53
N LEU A 253 -13.88 -5.70 17.02
CA LEU A 253 -12.52 -5.72 17.59
C LEU A 253 -11.89 -4.33 17.58
N TRP A 254 -12.03 -3.60 16.44
CA TRP A 254 -11.51 -2.24 16.35
C TRP A 254 -12.30 -1.23 17.19
N LEU A 255 -13.60 -1.40 17.35
CA LEU A 255 -14.40 -0.58 18.27
C LEU A 255 -13.90 -0.73 19.70
N ILE A 256 -13.66 -1.97 20.15
CA ILE A 256 -13.09 -2.25 21.48
C ILE A 256 -11.69 -1.66 21.60
N ALA A 257 -10.81 -1.86 20.61
CA ALA A 257 -9.45 -1.32 20.62
C ALA A 257 -9.44 0.22 20.70
N CYS A 258 -10.29 0.90 19.94
CA CYS A 258 -10.44 2.35 20.00
C CYS A 258 -10.93 2.83 21.36
N ARG A 259 -11.93 2.16 21.95
CA ARG A 259 -12.42 2.49 23.30
C ARG A 259 -11.39 2.27 24.39
N MET A 260 -10.63 1.18 24.31
CA MET A 260 -9.53 0.94 25.25
C MET A 260 -8.45 2.02 25.12
N TYR A 261 -8.15 2.43 23.88
CA TYR A 261 -7.19 3.50 23.63
C TYR A 261 -7.65 4.83 24.24
N GLU A 262 -8.91 5.25 24.03
CA GLU A 262 -9.52 6.43 24.66
C GLU A 262 -9.43 6.37 26.20
N PHE A 263 -9.73 5.19 26.77
CA PHE A 263 -9.68 5.00 28.23
C PHE A 263 -8.26 5.15 28.79
N MET A 264 -7.24 4.68 28.06
CA MET A 264 -5.85 4.74 28.51
C MET A 264 -5.21 6.14 28.32
N HIS A 265 -5.61 6.88 27.29
CA HIS A 265 -4.96 8.13 26.87
C HIS A 265 -5.88 9.37 26.92
N GLY A 266 -7.17 9.21 27.17
CA GLY A 266 -8.18 10.27 27.14
C GLY A 266 -8.34 11.04 28.45
N LYS A 267 -7.33 11.09 29.31
CA LYS A 267 -7.29 11.87 30.55
C LYS A 267 -6.38 13.10 30.48
N GLU A 268 -6.09 13.59 29.28
CA GLU A 268 -5.45 14.89 29.09
C GLU A 268 -6.38 15.87 28.37
#